data_023da9a3c8d3d35156ebfd0abc242443
#
_entry.id   023da9a3c8d3d35156ebfd0abc242443
#
_cell.length_a   1.000
_cell.length_b   1.000
_cell.length_c   1.000
_cell.angle_alpha   90.00
_cell.angle_beta   90.00
_cell.angle_gamma   90.00
#
_symmetry.space_group_name_H-M   'P 1'
#
loop_
_entity.id
_entity.type
_entity.pdbx_description
1 polymer ?
#
loop_
_entity_poly.entity_id
_entity_poly.type
_entity_poly.pdbx_seq_one_letter_code
_entity_poly.pdbx_strand_id
1 'polypeptide(L)'
;LKEITDAAKSSSKIILATDPDREGEAIAWHVKEYLNEKKLLKDKEVERVVFNEITKKAVTHGIENPRQIEQLLVDAYMARRALDYLVGFNISPILWTKLPGSKSAGRVQSVALKLITEREHEIESFDPEEFWTLSINFQDDKKRTIISSISQLNGKKIEKFSFRNKNEIDSAITEIKNKKFNITDISSKVVSRNPSGPFTTSTLQQVASSRLGFGASRTMQIAQRLY
;
A
#
# COMPACT_ATOMS: atom_id res chain seq x y z
N LEU A 1 -14.01 -30.84 -5.73
CA LEU A 1 -15.48 -31.01 -5.70
C LEU A 1 -15.91 -32.37 -5.21
N LYS A 2 -15.24 -33.50 -5.59
CA LYS A 2 -15.59 -34.85 -5.14
C LYS A 2 -15.50 -34.98 -3.62
N GLU A 3 -14.40 -34.55 -3.01
CA GLU A 3 -14.20 -34.58 -1.54
C GLU A 3 -15.28 -33.77 -0.79
N ILE A 4 -15.63 -32.59 -1.31
CA ILE A 4 -16.71 -31.76 -0.73
C ILE A 4 -18.06 -32.51 -0.81
N THR A 5 -18.33 -33.16 -1.94
CA THR A 5 -19.55 -33.96 -2.12
C THR A 5 -19.62 -35.12 -1.15
N ASP A 6 -18.51 -35.86 -0.99
CA ASP A 6 -18.45 -37.04 -0.13
C ASP A 6 -18.53 -36.65 1.35
N ALA A 7 -17.87 -35.57 1.77
CA ALA A 7 -18.01 -35.01 3.11
C ALA A 7 -19.45 -34.51 3.39
N ALA A 8 -20.07 -33.84 2.41
CA ALA A 8 -21.43 -33.36 2.56
C ALA A 8 -22.47 -34.48 2.72
N LYS A 9 -22.27 -35.64 2.10
CA LYS A 9 -23.18 -36.80 2.25
C LYS A 9 -23.27 -37.28 3.70
N SER A 10 -22.14 -37.31 4.41
CA SER A 10 -22.02 -37.86 5.76
C SER A 10 -22.25 -36.85 6.89
N SER A 11 -22.39 -35.56 6.57
CA SER A 11 -22.61 -34.51 7.56
C SER A 11 -24.08 -34.12 7.70
N SER A 12 -24.48 -33.72 8.90
CA SER A 12 -25.81 -33.15 9.20
C SER A 12 -25.85 -31.62 9.04
N LYS A 13 -24.69 -30.96 9.17
CA LYS A 13 -24.53 -29.51 9.10
C LYS A 13 -23.36 -29.15 8.22
N ILE A 14 -23.49 -28.08 7.46
CA ILE A 14 -22.45 -27.55 6.57
C ILE A 14 -22.10 -26.13 7.01
N ILE A 15 -20.83 -25.91 7.32
CA ILE A 15 -20.32 -24.60 7.69
C ILE A 15 -19.41 -24.09 6.56
N LEU A 16 -19.77 -22.95 5.98
CA LEU A 16 -19.03 -22.27 4.94
C LEU A 16 -18.13 -21.20 5.58
N ALA A 17 -16.86 -21.53 5.81
CA ALA A 17 -15.90 -20.71 6.56
C ALA A 17 -14.78 -20.15 5.64
N THR A 18 -15.18 -19.56 4.52
CA THR A 18 -14.28 -18.87 3.59
C THR A 18 -14.00 -17.44 4.07
N ASP A 19 -13.04 -16.73 3.43
CA ASP A 19 -12.63 -15.38 3.81
C ASP A 19 -13.81 -14.38 3.88
N PRO A 20 -13.71 -13.33 4.72
CA PRO A 20 -14.80 -12.35 4.91
C PRO A 20 -14.92 -11.32 3.78
N ASP A 21 -14.28 -11.54 2.64
CA ASP A 21 -14.35 -10.67 1.49
C ASP A 21 -15.36 -11.17 0.42
N ARG A 22 -15.56 -10.40 -0.64
CA ARG A 22 -16.47 -10.76 -1.72
C ARG A 22 -16.05 -12.03 -2.49
N GLU A 23 -14.74 -12.35 -2.50
CA GLU A 23 -14.24 -13.56 -3.17
C GLU A 23 -14.55 -14.80 -2.33
N GLY A 24 -14.33 -14.72 -1.01
CA GLY A 24 -14.74 -15.74 -0.07
C GLY A 24 -16.25 -15.93 0.00
N GLU A 25 -17.04 -14.85 -0.10
CA GLU A 25 -18.49 -14.92 -0.16
C GLU A 25 -18.99 -15.65 -1.42
N ALA A 26 -18.39 -15.34 -2.57
CA ALA A 26 -18.71 -16.03 -3.83
C ALA A 26 -18.31 -17.51 -3.81
N ILE A 27 -17.19 -17.87 -3.18
CA ILE A 27 -16.78 -19.27 -3.00
C ILE A 27 -17.82 -20.00 -2.16
N ALA A 28 -18.24 -19.41 -1.02
CA ALA A 28 -19.28 -19.98 -0.16
C ALA A 28 -20.59 -20.20 -0.94
N TRP A 29 -21.00 -19.20 -1.72
CA TRP A 29 -22.19 -19.25 -2.56
C TRP A 29 -22.08 -20.37 -3.61
N HIS A 30 -20.98 -20.44 -4.36
CA HIS A 30 -20.76 -21.49 -5.37
C HIS A 30 -20.77 -22.90 -4.77
N VAL A 31 -20.17 -23.10 -3.60
CA VAL A 31 -20.20 -24.39 -2.90
C VAL A 31 -21.63 -24.74 -2.51
N LYS A 32 -22.40 -23.78 -1.98
CA LYS A 32 -23.80 -23.98 -1.61
C LYS A 32 -24.64 -24.34 -2.83
N GLU A 33 -24.53 -23.59 -3.94
CA GLU A 33 -25.28 -23.87 -5.18
C GLU A 33 -24.91 -25.24 -5.76
N TYR A 34 -23.62 -25.58 -5.81
CA TYR A 34 -23.17 -26.89 -6.29
C TYR A 34 -23.76 -28.04 -5.46
N LEU A 35 -23.77 -27.94 -4.13
CA LEU A 35 -24.35 -28.94 -3.25
C LEU A 35 -25.88 -29.00 -3.40
N ASN A 36 -26.53 -27.88 -3.64
CA ASN A 36 -27.96 -27.78 -3.89
C ASN A 36 -28.37 -28.47 -5.21
N GLU A 37 -27.64 -28.23 -6.30
CA GLU A 37 -27.81 -28.93 -7.59
C GLU A 37 -27.65 -30.44 -7.44
N LYS A 38 -26.76 -30.89 -6.59
CA LYS A 38 -26.57 -32.33 -6.25
C LYS A 38 -27.62 -32.86 -5.29
N LYS A 39 -28.57 -32.03 -4.85
CA LYS A 39 -29.63 -32.39 -3.88
C LYS A 39 -29.08 -32.90 -2.53
N LEU A 40 -27.90 -32.40 -2.13
CA LEU A 40 -27.21 -32.80 -0.90
C LEU A 40 -27.51 -31.90 0.30
N LEU A 41 -28.29 -30.83 0.11
CA LEU A 41 -28.66 -29.87 1.16
C LEU A 41 -30.02 -30.18 1.81
N LYS A 42 -30.74 -31.18 1.30
CA LYS A 42 -32.03 -31.57 1.87
C LYS A 42 -31.87 -31.96 3.33
N ASP A 43 -32.64 -31.35 4.20
CA ASP A 43 -32.64 -31.60 5.65
C ASP A 43 -31.32 -31.28 6.36
N LYS A 44 -30.49 -30.41 5.75
CA LYS A 44 -29.22 -29.96 6.34
C LYS A 44 -29.19 -28.45 6.58
N GLU A 45 -28.64 -28.10 7.74
CA GLU A 45 -28.38 -26.72 8.08
C GLU A 45 -27.11 -26.23 7.35
N VAL A 46 -27.21 -25.07 6.68
CA VAL A 46 -26.08 -24.44 5.97
C VAL A 46 -25.85 -23.06 6.56
N GLU A 47 -24.71 -22.88 7.17
CA GLU A 47 -24.31 -21.63 7.82
C GLU A 47 -23.08 -21.03 7.19
N ARG A 48 -23.03 -19.70 7.16
CA ARG A 48 -21.85 -18.91 6.79
C ARG A 48 -21.16 -18.41 8.04
N VAL A 49 -19.89 -18.74 8.21
CA VAL A 49 -19.05 -18.31 9.33
C VAL A 49 -17.93 -17.43 8.79
N VAL A 50 -17.67 -16.30 9.45
CA VAL A 50 -16.59 -15.37 9.09
C VAL A 50 -15.76 -15.04 10.33
N PHE A 51 -14.46 -14.93 10.11
CA PHE A 51 -13.51 -14.47 11.13
C PHE A 51 -12.37 -13.73 10.45
N ASN A 52 -11.82 -12.72 11.12
CA ASN A 52 -10.77 -11.86 10.57
C ASN A 52 -9.35 -12.33 10.96
N GLU A 53 -9.25 -13.33 11.83
CA GLU A 53 -8.00 -13.93 12.29
C GLU A 53 -8.19 -15.41 12.62
N ILE A 54 -7.11 -16.19 12.48
CA ILE A 54 -7.14 -17.63 12.77
C ILE A 54 -6.66 -17.88 14.21
N THR A 55 -7.38 -17.30 15.17
CA THR A 55 -7.20 -17.59 16.60
C THR A 55 -8.35 -18.44 17.12
N LYS A 56 -8.10 -19.25 18.16
CA LYS A 56 -9.15 -20.07 18.78
C LYS A 56 -10.36 -19.23 19.17
N LYS A 57 -10.14 -18.04 19.75
CA LYS A 57 -11.20 -17.12 20.17
C LYS A 57 -12.03 -16.62 18.99
N ALA A 58 -11.39 -16.17 17.91
CA ALA A 58 -12.10 -15.64 16.74
C ALA A 58 -12.88 -16.73 15.99
N VAL A 59 -12.28 -17.92 15.83
CA VAL A 59 -12.94 -19.06 15.18
C VAL A 59 -14.14 -19.53 16.00
N THR A 60 -14.00 -19.70 17.33
CA THR A 60 -15.10 -20.09 18.21
C THR A 60 -16.22 -19.06 18.15
N HIS A 61 -15.89 -17.77 18.27
CA HIS A 61 -16.87 -16.69 18.17
C HIS A 61 -17.62 -16.69 16.82
N GLY A 62 -16.90 -16.91 15.71
CA GLY A 62 -17.52 -17.02 14.39
C GLY A 62 -18.49 -18.19 14.27
N ILE A 63 -18.15 -19.36 14.85
CA ILE A 63 -19.02 -20.54 14.85
C ILE A 63 -20.28 -20.33 15.73
N GLU A 64 -20.13 -19.62 16.83
CA GLU A 64 -21.25 -19.28 17.74
C GLU A 64 -22.19 -18.20 17.16
N ASN A 65 -21.70 -17.40 16.20
CA ASN A 65 -22.42 -16.30 15.57
C ASN A 65 -22.46 -16.44 14.03
N PRO A 66 -23.08 -17.50 13.49
CA PRO A 66 -23.17 -17.70 12.07
C PRO A 66 -24.12 -16.67 11.43
N ARG A 67 -23.91 -16.40 10.15
CA ARG A 67 -24.77 -15.54 9.35
C ARG A 67 -25.26 -16.21 8.06
N GLN A 68 -26.04 -15.53 7.29
CA GLN A 68 -26.38 -15.94 5.92
C GLN A 68 -25.33 -15.41 4.93
N ILE A 69 -25.29 -16.01 3.74
CA ILE A 69 -24.50 -15.51 2.61
C ILE A 69 -25.04 -14.13 2.22
N GLU A 70 -24.15 -13.18 2.06
CA GLU A 70 -24.47 -11.81 1.65
C GLU A 70 -24.54 -11.70 0.14
N GLN A 71 -25.75 -11.72 -0.40
CA GLN A 71 -25.98 -11.74 -1.85
C GLN A 71 -25.35 -10.54 -2.59
N LEU A 72 -25.33 -9.35 -1.96
CA LEU A 72 -24.72 -8.16 -2.57
C LEU A 72 -23.21 -8.31 -2.81
N LEU A 73 -22.49 -9.00 -1.93
CA LEU A 73 -21.09 -9.32 -2.14
C LEU A 73 -20.88 -10.35 -3.24
N VAL A 74 -21.77 -11.35 -3.34
CA VAL A 74 -21.77 -12.32 -4.45
C VAL A 74 -22.00 -11.61 -5.78
N ASP A 75 -22.99 -10.75 -5.85
CA ASP A 75 -23.33 -9.98 -7.07
C ASP A 75 -22.18 -9.06 -7.49
N ALA A 76 -21.53 -8.40 -6.52
CA ALA A 76 -20.35 -7.58 -6.77
C ALA A 76 -19.17 -8.40 -7.33
N TYR A 77 -18.96 -9.63 -6.83
CA TYR A 77 -17.99 -10.56 -7.39
C TYR A 77 -18.33 -10.98 -8.82
N MET A 78 -19.58 -11.36 -9.06
CA MET A 78 -20.05 -11.79 -10.40
C MET A 78 -19.94 -10.67 -11.42
N ALA A 79 -20.33 -9.45 -11.05
CA ALA A 79 -20.18 -8.27 -11.90
C ALA A 79 -18.69 -8.00 -12.24
N ARG A 80 -17.80 -8.10 -11.24
CA ARG A 80 -16.37 -7.97 -11.47
C ARG A 80 -15.83 -9.03 -12.43
N ARG A 81 -16.22 -10.28 -12.24
CA ARG A 81 -15.79 -11.39 -13.09
C ARG A 81 -16.27 -11.22 -14.54
N ALA A 82 -17.53 -10.80 -14.72
CA ALA A 82 -18.06 -10.49 -16.03
C ALA A 82 -17.31 -9.35 -16.72
N LEU A 83 -17.00 -8.28 -15.97
CA LEU A 83 -16.21 -7.15 -16.47
C LEU A 83 -14.79 -7.56 -16.86
N ASP A 84 -14.10 -8.35 -16.04
CA ASP A 84 -12.75 -8.85 -16.34
C ASP A 84 -12.74 -9.71 -17.61
N TYR A 85 -13.76 -10.56 -17.77
CA TYR A 85 -13.94 -11.36 -18.98
C TYR A 85 -14.16 -10.48 -20.21
N LEU A 86 -15.14 -9.56 -20.17
CA LEU A 86 -15.47 -8.69 -21.29
C LEU A 86 -14.29 -7.79 -21.69
N VAL A 87 -13.63 -7.16 -20.73
CA VAL A 87 -12.46 -6.30 -20.99
C VAL A 87 -11.31 -7.12 -21.56
N GLY A 88 -10.96 -8.23 -20.91
CA GLY A 88 -9.84 -9.07 -21.34
C GLY A 88 -10.00 -9.62 -22.74
N PHE A 89 -11.16 -10.21 -23.05
CA PHE A 89 -11.41 -10.84 -24.34
C PHE A 89 -11.65 -9.86 -25.49
N ASN A 90 -12.19 -8.67 -25.21
CA ASN A 90 -12.43 -7.68 -26.27
C ASN A 90 -11.21 -6.80 -26.56
N ILE A 91 -10.41 -6.45 -25.53
CA ILE A 91 -9.29 -5.52 -25.71
C ILE A 91 -8.00 -6.27 -26.07
N SER A 92 -7.76 -7.45 -25.53
CA SER A 92 -6.50 -8.18 -25.80
C SER A 92 -6.25 -8.44 -27.29
N PRO A 93 -7.22 -8.86 -28.12
CA PRO A 93 -7.02 -9.02 -29.57
C PRO A 93 -6.64 -7.71 -30.29
N ILE A 94 -7.19 -6.58 -29.83
CA ILE A 94 -6.86 -5.26 -30.41
C ILE A 94 -5.37 -4.94 -30.10
N LEU A 95 -4.90 -5.25 -28.90
CA LEU A 95 -3.50 -5.04 -28.53
C LEU A 95 -2.57 -5.91 -29.38
N TRP A 96 -2.93 -7.15 -29.69
CA TRP A 96 -2.08 -8.03 -30.49
C TRP A 96 -1.85 -7.49 -31.90
N THR A 97 -2.86 -6.81 -32.45
CA THR A 97 -2.76 -6.20 -33.80
C THR A 97 -2.10 -4.82 -33.80
N LYS A 98 -2.25 -4.03 -32.73
CA LYS A 98 -1.78 -2.64 -32.66
C LYS A 98 -0.43 -2.49 -31.98
N LEU A 99 -0.09 -3.38 -31.05
CA LEU A 99 1.14 -3.34 -30.26
C LEU A 99 1.83 -4.71 -30.30
N PRO A 100 2.74 -4.94 -31.27
CA PRO A 100 3.48 -6.19 -31.38
C PRO A 100 4.23 -6.52 -30.07
N GLY A 101 4.08 -7.75 -29.60
CA GLY A 101 4.67 -8.22 -28.33
C GLY A 101 3.79 -8.03 -27.09
N SER A 102 2.67 -7.30 -27.19
CA SER A 102 1.71 -7.24 -26.07
C SER A 102 0.98 -8.58 -25.91
N LYS A 103 0.69 -8.97 -24.65
CA LYS A 103 0.07 -10.27 -24.36
C LYS A 103 -1.40 -10.16 -24.02
N SER A 104 -1.76 -9.25 -23.14
CA SER A 104 -3.16 -9.09 -22.69
C SER A 104 -3.40 -7.72 -22.10
N ALA A 105 -4.67 -7.30 -22.14
CA ALA A 105 -5.19 -6.19 -21.36
C ALA A 105 -5.93 -6.72 -20.12
N GLY A 106 -5.94 -5.94 -19.07
CA GLY A 106 -6.67 -6.28 -17.87
C GLY A 106 -6.70 -5.10 -16.91
N ARG A 107 -7.68 -5.12 -16.03
CA ARG A 107 -7.99 -4.04 -15.09
C ARG A 107 -6.80 -3.62 -14.23
N VAL A 108 -6.07 -4.59 -13.68
CA VAL A 108 -4.93 -4.33 -12.78
C VAL A 108 -3.71 -3.90 -13.58
N GLN A 109 -3.32 -4.67 -14.61
CA GLN A 109 -2.12 -4.36 -15.39
C GLN A 109 -2.23 -3.06 -16.16
N SER A 110 -3.41 -2.70 -16.68
CA SER A 110 -3.59 -1.44 -17.41
C SER A 110 -3.47 -0.24 -16.49
N VAL A 111 -4.02 -0.31 -15.27
CA VAL A 111 -3.88 0.76 -14.28
C VAL A 111 -2.42 0.88 -13.80
N ALA A 112 -1.76 -0.25 -13.52
CA ALA A 112 -0.36 -0.26 -13.10
C ALA A 112 0.54 0.34 -14.19
N LEU A 113 0.34 -0.04 -15.44
CA LEU A 113 1.09 0.51 -16.58
C LEU A 113 0.85 2.02 -16.74
N LYS A 114 -0.40 2.46 -16.60
CA LYS A 114 -0.74 3.90 -16.64
C LYS A 114 0.04 4.69 -15.58
N LEU A 115 0.03 4.23 -14.32
CA LEU A 115 0.74 4.91 -13.23
C LEU A 115 2.26 4.97 -13.48
N ILE A 116 2.85 3.88 -13.99
CA ILE A 116 4.28 3.83 -14.34
C ILE A 116 4.58 4.81 -15.49
N THR A 117 3.76 4.81 -16.53
CA THR A 117 3.96 5.68 -17.70
C THR A 117 3.78 7.16 -17.35
N GLU A 118 2.79 7.50 -16.51
CA GLU A 118 2.60 8.86 -16.01
C GLU A 118 3.82 9.32 -15.22
N ARG A 119 4.36 8.45 -14.37
CA ARG A 119 5.57 8.77 -13.60
C ARG A 119 6.81 8.91 -14.48
N GLU A 120 6.98 8.06 -15.48
CA GLU A 120 8.07 8.16 -16.42
C GLU A 120 8.00 9.46 -17.23
N HIS A 121 6.81 9.85 -17.65
CA HIS A 121 6.61 11.13 -18.34
C HIS A 121 6.95 12.34 -17.45
N GLU A 122 6.62 12.29 -16.16
CA GLU A 122 7.05 13.31 -15.20
C GLU A 122 8.58 13.37 -15.09
N ILE A 123 9.26 12.21 -15.11
CA ILE A 123 10.71 12.12 -15.03
C ILE A 123 11.35 12.67 -16.31
N GLU A 124 10.85 12.28 -17.48
CA GLU A 124 11.35 12.75 -18.79
C GLU A 124 11.13 14.25 -19.02
N SER A 125 10.01 14.78 -18.50
CA SER A 125 9.69 16.22 -18.61
C SER A 125 10.29 17.07 -17.50
N PHE A 126 10.98 16.44 -16.51
CA PHE A 126 11.57 17.17 -15.41
C PHE A 126 12.77 18.00 -15.85
N ASP A 127 12.68 19.30 -15.67
CA ASP A 127 13.79 20.23 -15.89
C ASP A 127 14.57 20.43 -14.58
N PRO A 128 15.83 19.97 -14.49
CA PRO A 128 16.63 20.09 -13.28
C PRO A 128 16.96 21.54 -12.97
N GLU A 129 16.55 22.05 -11.83
CA GLU A 129 16.89 23.38 -11.36
C GLU A 129 17.96 23.32 -10.27
N GLU A 130 19.11 24.00 -10.53
CA GLU A 130 20.20 24.11 -9.56
C GLU A 130 19.79 25.02 -8.39
N PHE A 131 20.12 24.59 -7.19
CA PHE A 131 19.97 25.40 -6.00
C PHE A 131 21.15 25.20 -5.04
N TRP A 132 21.41 26.23 -4.27
CA TRP A 132 22.47 26.26 -3.28
C TRP A 132 21.91 26.51 -1.90
N THR A 133 22.50 25.89 -0.88
CA THR A 133 22.15 26.09 0.52
C THR A 133 23.37 26.59 1.30
N LEU A 134 23.16 27.49 2.25
CA LEU A 134 24.20 28.02 3.10
C LEU A 134 23.97 27.58 4.54
N SER A 135 24.98 26.90 5.08
CA SER A 135 25.03 26.53 6.50
C SER A 135 26.26 27.15 7.14
N ILE A 136 26.11 27.60 8.37
CA ILE A 136 27.21 28.20 9.15
C ILE A 136 27.45 27.34 10.36
N ASN A 137 28.71 26.94 10.56
CA ASN A 137 29.14 26.20 11.73
C ASN A 137 29.72 27.18 12.75
N PHE A 138 29.02 27.43 13.83
CA PHE A 138 29.54 28.18 14.97
C PHE A 138 30.21 27.23 15.97
N GLN A 139 31.26 27.70 16.58
CA GLN A 139 31.93 26.97 17.66
C GLN A 139 31.97 27.84 18.93
N ASP A 140 31.56 27.29 20.06
CA ASP A 140 31.65 27.96 21.34
C ASP A 140 33.04 27.79 21.97
N ASP A 141 33.30 28.48 23.09
CA ASP A 141 34.56 28.41 23.83
C ASP A 141 34.90 26.99 24.33
N LYS A 142 33.91 26.13 24.44
CA LYS A 142 34.07 24.70 24.82
C LYS A 142 34.20 23.77 23.63
N LYS A 143 34.42 24.30 22.41
CA LYS A 143 34.54 23.56 21.15
C LYS A 143 33.28 22.80 20.72
N ARG A 144 32.10 23.15 21.24
CA ARG A 144 30.83 22.57 20.78
C ARG A 144 30.40 23.27 19.48
N THR A 145 30.04 22.49 18.50
CA THR A 145 29.63 23.00 17.19
C THR A 145 28.13 23.15 17.11
N ILE A 146 27.64 24.31 16.71
CA ILE A 146 26.24 24.59 16.39
C ILE A 146 26.16 24.79 14.89
N ILE A 147 25.43 23.91 14.22
CA ILE A 147 25.15 24.03 12.78
C ILE A 147 23.87 24.82 12.62
N SER A 148 23.94 25.92 11.91
CA SER A 148 22.78 26.76 11.61
C SER A 148 22.57 26.91 10.12
N SER A 149 21.35 27.09 9.70
CA SER A 149 20.97 27.42 8.32
C SER A 149 20.48 28.86 8.25
N ILE A 150 20.76 29.51 7.13
CA ILE A 150 20.28 30.86 6.90
C ILE A 150 18.77 30.84 6.66
N SER A 151 18.02 31.67 7.40
CA SER A 151 16.58 31.83 7.25
C SER A 151 16.20 33.15 6.59
N GLN A 152 17.02 34.20 6.83
CA GLN A 152 16.83 35.51 6.21
C GLN A 152 18.18 36.15 5.90
N LEU A 153 18.23 36.92 4.82
CA LEU A 153 19.35 37.78 4.46
C LEU A 153 18.82 39.15 4.02
N ASN A 154 19.31 40.22 4.62
CA ASN A 154 18.88 41.59 4.33
C ASN A 154 17.34 41.78 4.39
N GLY A 155 16.68 41.14 5.38
CA GLY A 155 15.24 41.19 5.57
C GLY A 155 14.41 40.34 4.61
N LYS A 156 15.05 39.67 3.64
CA LYS A 156 14.37 38.73 2.72
C LYS A 156 14.49 37.31 3.24
N LYS A 157 13.38 36.60 3.27
CA LYS A 157 13.35 35.16 3.61
C LYS A 157 14.09 34.35 2.57
N ILE A 158 14.93 33.41 3.01
CA ILE A 158 15.64 32.49 2.15
C ILE A 158 14.81 31.20 2.01
N GLU A 159 14.52 30.86 0.79
CA GLU A 159 13.80 29.64 0.38
C GLU A 159 14.74 28.73 -0.44
N LYS A 160 14.27 27.54 -0.78
CA LYS A 160 15.07 26.53 -1.47
C LYS A 160 15.80 27.06 -2.70
N PHE A 161 15.15 27.89 -3.50
CA PHE A 161 15.68 28.43 -4.77
C PHE A 161 16.12 29.89 -4.69
N SER A 162 16.40 30.40 -3.47
CA SER A 162 16.88 31.78 -3.30
C SER A 162 18.31 31.99 -3.83
N PHE A 163 19.11 30.94 -3.86
CA PHE A 163 20.44 30.95 -4.46
C PHE A 163 20.46 29.92 -5.59
N ARG A 164 20.53 30.42 -6.83
CA ARG A 164 20.45 29.60 -8.05
C ARG A 164 21.80 29.31 -8.70
N ASN A 165 22.82 30.00 -8.27
CA ASN A 165 24.16 29.84 -8.82
C ASN A 165 25.24 30.12 -7.77
N LYS A 166 26.48 29.72 -8.11
CA LYS A 166 27.63 29.87 -7.25
C LYS A 166 27.94 31.33 -6.89
N ASN A 167 27.75 32.25 -7.83
CA ASN A 167 28.10 33.67 -7.62
C ASN A 167 27.21 34.31 -6.54
N GLU A 168 25.92 33.97 -6.51
CA GLU A 168 24.98 34.44 -5.50
C GLU A 168 25.37 33.97 -4.12
N ILE A 169 25.72 32.67 -3.96
CA ILE A 169 26.14 32.14 -2.69
C ILE A 169 27.49 32.68 -2.21
N ASP A 170 28.47 32.86 -3.12
CA ASP A 170 29.78 33.44 -2.79
C ASP A 170 29.66 34.91 -2.35
N SER A 171 28.73 35.67 -2.94
CA SER A 171 28.41 37.03 -2.52
C SER A 171 27.82 37.05 -1.11
N ALA A 172 26.85 36.16 -0.83
CA ALA A 172 26.26 35.99 0.52
C ALA A 172 27.30 35.58 1.55
N ILE A 173 28.21 34.66 1.22
CA ILE A 173 29.29 34.23 2.13
C ILE A 173 30.22 35.42 2.44
N THR A 174 30.58 36.23 1.44
CA THR A 174 31.45 37.38 1.63
C THR A 174 30.80 38.43 2.53
N GLU A 175 29.51 38.67 2.37
CA GLU A 175 28.75 39.57 3.20
C GLU A 175 28.68 39.11 4.65
N ILE A 176 28.48 37.80 4.88
CA ILE A 176 28.27 37.19 6.19
C ILE A 176 29.59 37.07 6.98
N LYS A 177 30.73 36.73 6.30
CA LYS A 177 32.02 36.46 6.95
C LYS A 177 32.51 37.59 7.87
N ASN A 178 32.17 38.83 7.58
CA ASN A 178 32.63 40.00 8.32
C ASN A 178 31.62 40.49 9.36
N LYS A 179 30.51 39.75 9.61
CA LYS A 179 29.50 40.14 10.58
C LYS A 179 29.74 39.48 11.94
N LYS A 180 29.33 40.19 13.00
CA LYS A 180 29.25 39.62 14.34
C LYS A 180 27.93 38.93 14.52
N PHE A 181 27.98 37.78 15.16
CA PHE A 181 26.78 36.96 15.39
C PHE A 181 26.42 37.02 16.90
N ASN A 182 25.13 37.17 17.17
CA ASN A 182 24.59 37.14 18.52
C ASN A 182 23.38 36.19 18.55
N ILE A 183 23.20 35.49 19.67
CA ILE A 183 21.98 34.74 19.95
C ILE A 183 20.93 35.75 20.40
N THR A 184 19.89 35.90 19.61
CA THR A 184 18.80 36.87 19.90
C THR A 184 17.63 36.24 20.64
N ASP A 185 17.38 34.97 20.41
CA ASP A 185 16.29 34.24 21.05
C ASP A 185 16.61 32.76 21.19
N ILE A 186 16.11 32.13 22.25
CA ILE A 186 16.18 30.69 22.48
C ILE A 186 14.76 30.23 22.84
N SER A 187 14.11 29.52 21.92
CA SER A 187 12.83 28.90 22.18
C SER A 187 12.95 27.39 22.38
N SER A 188 12.26 26.87 23.39
CA SER A 188 12.20 25.44 23.68
C SER A 188 10.75 24.98 23.59
N LYS A 189 10.51 23.93 22.78
CA LYS A 189 9.19 23.32 22.65
C LYS A 189 9.27 21.85 22.96
N VAL A 190 8.41 21.40 23.87
CA VAL A 190 8.25 19.96 24.14
C VAL A 190 7.49 19.35 22.94
N VAL A 191 8.10 18.37 22.30
CA VAL A 191 7.50 17.64 21.19
C VAL A 191 7.28 16.20 21.61
N SER A 192 6.04 15.74 21.57
CA SER A 192 5.69 14.34 21.76
C SER A 192 5.86 13.60 20.43
N ARG A 193 6.60 12.48 20.44
CA ARG A 193 6.71 11.57 19.29
C ARG A 193 6.06 10.26 19.66
N ASN A 194 4.99 9.94 18.94
CA ASN A 194 4.35 8.65 19.06
C ASN A 194 5.06 7.62 18.16
N PRO A 195 5.13 6.35 18.56
CA PRO A 195 5.59 5.30 17.68
C PRO A 195 4.65 5.17 16.48
N SER A 196 5.18 4.68 15.37
CA SER A 196 4.35 4.33 14.21
C SER A 196 3.38 3.21 14.58
N GLY A 197 2.21 3.20 13.96
CA GLY A 197 1.26 2.09 14.12
C GLY A 197 1.85 0.75 13.64
N PRO A 198 1.23 -0.39 14.00
CA PRO A 198 1.61 -1.70 13.48
C PRO A 198 1.59 -1.73 11.95
N PHE A 199 2.43 -2.57 11.36
CA PHE A 199 2.44 -2.74 9.92
C PHE A 199 1.15 -3.39 9.41
N THR A 200 0.60 -2.84 8.35
CA THR A 200 -0.27 -3.59 7.45
C THR A 200 0.58 -4.44 6.50
N THR A 201 -0.01 -5.39 5.81
CA THR A 201 0.69 -6.19 4.79
C THR A 201 1.39 -5.31 3.75
N SER A 202 0.72 -4.27 3.27
CA SER A 202 1.25 -3.33 2.28
C SER A 202 2.44 -2.54 2.82
N THR A 203 2.32 -1.94 4.01
CA THR A 203 3.41 -1.15 4.60
C THR A 203 4.60 -2.02 5.01
N LEU A 204 4.37 -3.27 5.44
CA LEU A 204 5.42 -4.24 5.70
C LEU A 204 6.23 -4.53 4.43
N GLN A 205 5.55 -4.81 3.31
CA GLN A 205 6.20 -5.06 2.03
C GLN A 205 7.01 -3.85 1.54
N GLN A 206 6.47 -2.63 1.67
CA GLN A 206 7.17 -1.39 1.29
C GLN A 206 8.44 -1.17 2.11
N VAL A 207 8.34 -1.30 3.44
CA VAL A 207 9.49 -1.10 4.34
C VAL A 207 10.52 -2.21 4.16
N ALA A 208 10.11 -3.46 3.99
CA ALA A 208 11.03 -4.57 3.73
C ALA A 208 11.74 -4.41 2.37
N SER A 209 11.04 -3.92 1.36
CA SER A 209 11.65 -3.61 0.07
C SER A 209 12.67 -2.48 0.19
N SER A 210 12.33 -1.36 0.82
CA SER A 210 13.20 -0.20 0.90
C SER A 210 14.41 -0.39 1.82
N ARG A 211 14.25 -1.12 2.94
CA ARG A 211 15.32 -1.28 3.95
C ARG A 211 16.13 -2.55 3.80
N LEU A 212 15.50 -3.63 3.33
CA LEU A 212 16.12 -4.96 3.27
C LEU A 212 16.28 -5.49 1.84
N GLY A 213 15.75 -4.79 0.84
CA GLY A 213 15.76 -5.24 -0.55
C GLY A 213 14.91 -6.49 -0.81
N PHE A 214 13.93 -6.79 0.04
CA PHE A 214 13.10 -7.98 -0.11
C PHE A 214 11.96 -7.73 -1.09
N GLY A 215 11.74 -8.66 -2.02
CA GLY A 215 10.52 -8.68 -2.81
C GLY A 215 9.30 -9.07 -1.97
N ALA A 216 8.09 -8.76 -2.45
CA ALA A 216 6.84 -9.00 -1.74
C ALA A 216 6.66 -10.46 -1.29
N SER A 217 6.91 -11.43 -2.18
CA SER A 217 6.80 -12.87 -1.85
C SER A 217 7.74 -13.29 -0.73
N ARG A 218 9.01 -12.87 -0.79
CA ARG A 218 9.99 -13.17 0.27
C ARG A 218 9.60 -12.57 1.60
N THR A 219 9.11 -11.32 1.58
CA THR A 219 8.61 -10.64 2.78
C THR A 219 7.48 -11.43 3.43
N MET A 220 6.49 -11.87 2.65
CA MET A 220 5.37 -12.63 3.18
C MET A 220 5.76 -14.02 3.70
N GLN A 221 6.68 -14.73 3.01
CA GLN A 221 7.19 -16.00 3.49
C GLN A 221 7.91 -15.88 4.84
N ILE A 222 8.71 -14.83 5.02
CA ILE A 222 9.41 -14.58 6.30
C ILE A 222 8.40 -14.19 7.38
N ALA A 223 7.47 -13.28 7.08
CA ALA A 223 6.43 -12.88 8.00
C ALA A 223 5.60 -14.08 8.49
N GLN A 224 5.22 -14.99 7.58
CA GLN A 224 4.48 -16.20 7.93
C GLN A 224 5.26 -17.16 8.84
N ARG A 225 6.59 -17.22 8.71
CA ARG A 225 7.44 -18.04 9.60
C ARG A 225 7.59 -17.45 11.00
N LEU A 226 7.44 -16.14 11.12
CA LEU A 226 7.54 -15.42 12.40
C LEU A 226 6.21 -15.40 13.15
N TYR A 227 5.08 -15.58 12.43
CA TYR A 227 3.73 -15.67 13.00
C TYR A 227 3.46 -17.06 13.56
#